data_79c3e45b2a612727ba36c13a8d22ca9e
#
_entry.id   79c3e45b2a612727ba36c13a8d22ca9e
#
_cell.length_a   1.000
_cell.length_b   1.000
_cell.length_c   1.000
_cell.angle_alpha   90.00
_cell.angle_beta   90.00
_cell.angle_gamma   90.00
#
_symmetry.space_group_name_H-M   'P 1'
#
loop_
_entity.id
_entity.type
_entity.pdbx_description
1 polymer ?
#
loop_
_entity_poly.entity_id
_entity_poly.type
_entity_poly.pdbx_seq_one_letter_code
_entity_poly.pdbx_strand_id
1 'polypeptide(L)'
;LPVKNNLNFLDIIGRQVLTLRSISGYDILLLFMNSYNTDEDTLKYLEKYPDLGKQDLPLSFLQNKFPRIRQDNLLPYENKDKKLMWNPPGHGDIYTAIGEYLGKMIAQGYSYAFVSNADNLGAIVDTSIPAYMEDNRIPFLMEVCVRSPMDKKGGHLCEDKSGQLLLREIAQCPEKDLPVFQDINYYKYFNTNNLWIDLRALEWHIISNEGLMLLPLIVNPKVVEGTAVYQLETAMGSAISLFNNSKALIVSRERFVPVKKTTDLLALWSDVYELNEQYQIVLKRGVEKAPVIELEEQYYG
;
A
#
# COMPACT_ATOMS: atom_id res chain seq x y z
N LEU A 1 10.94 11.01 -11.47
CA LEU A 1 12.28 10.64 -11.03
C LEU A 1 12.64 9.25 -11.54
N PRO A 2 13.74 9.04 -12.31
CA PRO A 2 14.17 7.71 -12.73
C PRO A 2 14.56 6.85 -11.52
N VAL A 3 14.17 5.59 -11.55
CA VAL A 3 14.47 4.60 -10.48
C VAL A 3 15.51 3.59 -10.96
N LYS A 4 15.32 3.02 -12.15
CA LYS A 4 16.26 2.06 -12.76
C LYS A 4 16.17 2.13 -14.29
N ASN A 5 17.31 2.05 -14.98
CA ASN A 5 17.38 2.05 -16.46
C ASN A 5 16.56 3.20 -17.11
N ASN A 6 16.61 4.39 -16.54
CA ASN A 6 15.81 5.56 -16.92
C ASN A 6 14.28 5.37 -16.84
N LEU A 7 13.81 4.32 -16.18
CA LEU A 7 12.39 4.08 -15.90
C LEU A 7 12.05 4.62 -14.50
N ASN A 8 10.86 5.20 -14.36
CA ASN A 8 10.31 5.57 -13.06
C ASN A 8 9.37 4.47 -12.51
N PHE A 9 8.75 4.70 -11.35
CA PHE A 9 7.83 3.74 -10.71
C PHE A 9 6.68 3.36 -11.63
N LEU A 10 6.02 4.33 -12.27
CA LEU A 10 4.87 4.09 -13.16
C LEU A 10 5.28 3.28 -14.39
N ASP A 11 6.48 3.54 -14.94
CA ASP A 11 7.01 2.76 -16.06
C ASP A 11 7.19 1.29 -15.67
N ILE A 12 7.82 1.05 -14.53
CA ILE A 12 8.14 -0.30 -14.07
C ILE A 12 6.85 -1.07 -13.78
N ILE A 13 5.92 -0.48 -13.01
CA ILE A 13 4.63 -1.10 -12.69
C ILE A 13 3.82 -1.39 -13.96
N GLY A 14 3.72 -0.41 -14.86
CA GLY A 14 2.99 -0.59 -16.13
C GLY A 14 3.58 -1.72 -16.98
N ARG A 15 4.90 -1.77 -17.12
CA ARG A 15 5.59 -2.82 -17.87
C ARG A 15 5.49 -4.19 -17.21
N GLN A 16 5.55 -4.28 -15.88
CA GLN A 16 5.30 -5.52 -15.14
C GLN A 16 3.92 -6.10 -15.48
N VAL A 17 2.88 -5.25 -15.44
CA VAL A 17 1.51 -5.70 -15.74
C VAL A 17 1.36 -6.10 -17.21
N LEU A 18 1.88 -5.32 -18.16
CA LEU A 18 1.81 -5.65 -19.57
C LEU A 18 2.56 -6.95 -19.90
N THR A 19 3.73 -7.13 -19.30
CA THR A 19 4.51 -8.36 -19.46
C THR A 19 3.76 -9.56 -18.85
N LEU A 20 3.19 -9.40 -17.67
CA LEU A 20 2.43 -10.47 -17.03
C LEU A 20 1.17 -10.85 -17.84
N ARG A 21 0.45 -9.89 -18.41
CA ARG A 21 -0.65 -10.16 -19.36
C ARG A 21 -0.17 -11.00 -20.55
N SER A 22 0.99 -10.62 -21.13
CA SER A 22 1.55 -11.30 -22.31
C SER A 22 1.96 -12.73 -22.02
N ILE A 23 2.61 -13.01 -20.89
CA ILE A 23 3.12 -14.36 -20.58
C ILE A 23 2.07 -15.29 -19.98
N SER A 24 1.11 -14.76 -19.21
CA SER A 24 0.07 -15.57 -18.55
C SER A 24 -1.18 -15.75 -19.38
N GLY A 25 -1.45 -14.84 -20.31
CA GLY A 25 -2.72 -14.75 -21.03
C GLY A 25 -3.90 -14.27 -20.17
N TYR A 26 -3.68 -13.94 -18.91
CA TYR A 26 -4.74 -13.41 -18.04
C TYR A 26 -5.02 -11.94 -18.32
N ASP A 27 -6.28 -11.57 -18.24
CA ASP A 27 -6.72 -10.18 -18.33
C ASP A 27 -6.59 -9.48 -16.97
N ILE A 28 -5.39 -9.01 -16.66
CA ILE A 28 -5.08 -8.36 -15.39
C ILE A 28 -5.44 -6.88 -15.48
N LEU A 29 -6.33 -6.41 -14.62
CA LEU A 29 -6.69 -5.00 -14.49
C LEU A 29 -5.61 -4.28 -13.66
N LEU A 30 -5.19 -3.09 -14.11
CA LEU A 30 -4.36 -2.17 -13.33
C LEU A 30 -5.16 -0.91 -13.02
N LEU A 31 -5.21 -0.54 -11.74
CA LEU A 31 -5.84 0.69 -11.26
C LEU A 31 -4.87 1.42 -10.32
N PHE A 32 -4.78 2.74 -10.47
CA PHE A 32 -4.04 3.60 -9.55
C PHE A 32 -5.01 4.37 -8.68
N MET A 33 -4.89 4.26 -7.35
CA MET A 33 -5.53 5.20 -6.44
C MET A 33 -4.67 6.45 -6.32
N ASN A 34 -5.15 7.55 -6.84
CA ASN A 34 -4.45 8.83 -6.84
C ASN A 34 -5.11 9.83 -5.88
N SER A 35 -4.34 10.81 -5.44
CA SER A 35 -4.88 11.99 -4.80
C SER A 35 -5.30 13.03 -5.83
N TYR A 36 -6.12 13.97 -5.40
CA TYR A 36 -6.51 15.14 -6.22
C TYR A 36 -5.33 16.04 -6.65
N ASN A 37 -4.12 15.81 -6.10
CA ASN A 37 -2.91 16.52 -6.50
C ASN A 37 -2.06 15.75 -7.52
N THR A 38 -2.26 14.44 -7.67
CA THR A 38 -1.38 13.55 -8.45
C THR A 38 -2.04 12.90 -9.65
N ASP A 39 -3.36 12.93 -9.73
CA ASP A 39 -4.12 12.16 -10.72
C ASP A 39 -3.85 12.64 -12.15
N GLU A 40 -3.96 13.94 -12.40
CA GLU A 40 -3.75 14.51 -13.74
C GLU A 40 -2.35 14.19 -14.27
N ASP A 41 -1.31 14.40 -13.45
CA ASP A 41 0.07 14.12 -13.84
C ASP A 41 0.31 12.63 -14.07
N THR A 42 -0.30 11.77 -13.25
CA THR A 42 -0.21 10.31 -13.40
C THR A 42 -0.84 9.85 -14.70
N LEU A 43 -2.07 10.25 -14.99
CA LEU A 43 -2.77 9.88 -16.23
C LEU A 43 -2.05 10.39 -17.45
N LYS A 44 -1.65 11.65 -17.48
CA LYS A 44 -0.85 12.24 -18.55
C LYS A 44 0.46 11.47 -18.79
N TYR A 45 1.13 11.08 -17.72
CA TYR A 45 2.36 10.29 -17.85
C TYR A 45 2.11 8.90 -18.46
N LEU A 46 0.98 8.27 -18.13
CA LEU A 46 0.62 6.93 -18.58
C LEU A 46 0.03 6.87 -20.00
N GLU A 47 -0.28 8.00 -20.64
CA GLU A 47 -0.74 8.05 -22.04
C GLU A 47 0.18 7.32 -23.02
N LYS A 48 1.48 7.22 -22.70
CA LYS A 48 2.46 6.47 -23.49
C LYS A 48 2.30 4.94 -23.43
N TYR A 49 1.41 4.46 -22.56
CA TYR A 49 1.08 3.04 -22.40
C TYR A 49 -0.43 2.79 -22.67
N PRO A 50 -0.91 2.97 -23.90
CA PRO A 50 -2.34 2.87 -24.21
C PRO A 50 -2.93 1.50 -23.87
N ASP A 51 -2.13 0.44 -23.90
CA ASP A 51 -2.56 -0.93 -23.60
C ASP A 51 -2.76 -1.21 -22.10
N LEU A 52 -2.42 -0.27 -21.21
CA LEU A 52 -2.71 -0.42 -19.79
C LEU A 52 -4.21 -0.27 -19.49
N GLY A 53 -4.87 0.62 -20.20
CA GLY A 53 -6.30 0.87 -20.04
C GLY A 53 -7.16 -0.36 -20.39
N LYS A 54 -8.36 -0.41 -19.82
CA LYS A 54 -9.39 -1.41 -20.12
C LYS A 54 -10.69 -0.71 -20.44
N GLN A 55 -11.52 -1.36 -21.27
CA GLN A 55 -12.84 -0.84 -21.60
C GLN A 55 -13.72 -0.81 -20.34
N ASP A 56 -14.47 0.26 -20.15
CA ASP A 56 -15.44 0.47 -19.06
C ASP A 56 -14.89 0.57 -17.63
N LEU A 57 -13.56 0.49 -17.45
CA LEU A 57 -12.91 0.73 -16.17
C LEU A 57 -11.80 1.78 -16.33
N PRO A 58 -11.70 2.76 -15.41
CA PRO A 58 -10.67 3.79 -15.51
C PRO A 58 -9.29 3.19 -15.19
N LEU A 59 -8.21 3.88 -15.60
CA LEU A 59 -6.85 3.52 -15.20
C LEU A 59 -6.51 4.04 -13.78
N SER A 60 -7.25 5.04 -13.31
CA SER A 60 -7.12 5.58 -11.96
C SER A 60 -8.48 5.90 -11.36
N PHE A 61 -8.50 6.00 -10.04
CA PHE A 61 -9.60 6.54 -9.26
C PHE A 61 -9.06 7.42 -8.13
N LEU A 62 -9.89 8.39 -7.71
CA LEU A 62 -9.47 9.35 -6.69
C LEU A 62 -9.77 8.83 -5.29
N GLN A 63 -8.79 8.91 -4.40
CA GLN A 63 -9.07 8.84 -2.98
C GLN A 63 -9.88 10.06 -2.53
N ASN A 64 -10.64 9.89 -1.45
CA ASN A 64 -11.38 10.97 -0.83
C ASN A 64 -10.44 12.02 -0.21
N LYS A 65 -11.01 13.01 0.47
CA LYS A 65 -10.27 13.99 1.23
C LYS A 65 -11.00 14.26 2.54
N PHE A 66 -10.23 14.34 3.64
CA PHE A 66 -10.76 14.68 4.96
C PHE A 66 -10.40 16.12 5.32
N PRO A 67 -11.28 16.85 6.03
CA PRO A 67 -10.91 18.13 6.59
C PRO A 67 -9.86 17.96 7.67
N ARG A 68 -8.84 18.82 7.69
CA ARG A 68 -7.98 18.94 8.87
C ARG A 68 -8.79 19.48 10.03
N ILE A 69 -8.55 18.94 11.22
CA ILE A 69 -9.29 19.33 12.44
C ILE A 69 -8.36 20.12 13.34
N ARG A 70 -8.81 21.28 13.82
CA ARG A 70 -8.05 22.09 14.78
C ARG A 70 -7.89 21.34 16.10
N GLN A 71 -6.72 21.42 16.72
CA GLN A 71 -6.46 20.72 17.99
C GLN A 71 -7.12 21.42 19.19
N ASP A 72 -7.33 22.73 19.11
CA ASP A 72 -7.84 23.53 20.22
C ASP A 72 -9.36 23.40 20.44
N ASN A 73 -10.13 23.16 19.39
CA ASN A 73 -11.59 23.17 19.46
C ASN A 73 -12.29 22.04 18.69
N LEU A 74 -11.51 21.20 18.00
CA LEU A 74 -11.96 20.06 17.20
C LEU A 74 -12.90 20.45 16.03
N LEU A 75 -12.89 21.70 15.61
CA LEU A 75 -13.61 22.16 14.41
C LEU A 75 -12.74 21.98 13.15
N PRO A 76 -13.35 21.93 11.97
CA PRO A 76 -12.61 21.94 10.71
C PRO A 76 -11.67 23.14 10.63
N TYR A 77 -10.44 22.89 10.15
CA TYR A 77 -9.47 23.96 9.92
C TYR A 77 -9.87 24.78 8.70
N GLU A 78 -9.98 26.08 8.87
CA GLU A 78 -10.27 27.03 7.81
C GLU A 78 -9.02 27.80 7.39
N ASN A 79 -8.82 27.98 6.09
CA ASN A 79 -7.72 28.73 5.51
C ASN A 79 -8.14 29.41 4.21
N LYS A 80 -7.46 30.52 3.85
CA LYS A 80 -7.65 31.19 2.56
C LYS A 80 -7.24 30.30 1.39
N ASP A 81 -6.15 29.56 1.53
CA ASP A 81 -5.79 28.49 0.60
C ASP A 81 -6.59 27.22 0.96
N LYS A 82 -7.62 26.97 0.14
CA LYS A 82 -8.50 25.82 0.33
C LYS A 82 -7.76 24.48 0.30
N LYS A 83 -6.59 24.39 -0.37
CA LYS A 83 -5.79 23.16 -0.40
C LYS A 83 -5.26 22.78 0.98
N LEU A 84 -4.96 23.77 1.81
CA LEU A 84 -4.46 23.56 3.17
C LEU A 84 -5.53 23.09 4.16
N MET A 85 -6.81 23.20 3.80
CA MET A 85 -7.92 22.75 4.65
C MET A 85 -8.10 21.23 4.66
N TRP A 86 -7.55 20.53 3.68
CA TRP A 86 -7.81 19.12 3.44
C TRP A 86 -6.53 18.28 3.52
N ASN A 87 -6.69 17.01 3.85
CA ASN A 87 -5.64 16.00 3.72
C ASN A 87 -6.20 14.72 3.10
N PRO A 88 -5.36 13.90 2.46
CA PRO A 88 -5.72 12.54 2.09
C PRO A 88 -6.09 11.73 3.32
N PRO A 89 -7.12 10.86 3.25
CA PRO A 89 -7.57 10.06 4.40
C PRO A 89 -6.68 8.84 4.70
N GLY A 90 -5.52 8.77 4.10
CA GLY A 90 -4.62 7.63 4.19
C GLY A 90 -4.99 6.53 3.20
N HIS A 91 -4.12 5.53 3.07
CA HIS A 91 -4.31 4.47 2.07
C HIS A 91 -5.43 3.47 2.42
N GLY A 92 -5.98 3.51 3.63
CA GLY A 92 -7.17 2.74 3.98
C GLY A 92 -8.44 3.17 3.24
N ASP A 93 -8.45 4.39 2.69
CA ASP A 93 -9.55 4.89 1.87
C ASP A 93 -9.76 4.12 0.57
N ILE A 94 -8.79 3.28 0.17
CA ILE A 94 -8.89 2.46 -1.04
C ILE A 94 -10.19 1.66 -1.11
N TYR A 95 -10.65 1.16 0.01
CA TYR A 95 -11.86 0.34 0.07
C TYR A 95 -13.15 1.13 -0.19
N THR A 96 -13.19 2.37 0.29
CA THR A 96 -14.33 3.26 0.05
C THR A 96 -14.26 3.84 -1.35
N ALA A 97 -13.09 4.29 -1.77
CA ALA A 97 -12.90 4.94 -3.06
C ALA A 97 -13.11 3.99 -4.26
N ILE A 98 -12.74 2.70 -4.12
CA ILE A 98 -12.94 1.70 -5.19
C ILE A 98 -14.39 1.22 -5.28
N GLY A 99 -15.21 1.47 -4.26
CA GLY A 99 -16.58 0.94 -4.18
C GLY A 99 -17.43 1.24 -5.41
N GLU A 100 -17.24 2.39 -6.06
CA GLU A 100 -17.90 2.77 -7.30
C GLU A 100 -17.63 1.80 -8.47
N TYR A 101 -16.44 1.20 -8.50
CA TYR A 101 -16.00 0.30 -9.58
C TYR A 101 -16.11 -1.18 -9.24
N LEU A 102 -16.31 -1.51 -7.97
CA LEU A 102 -16.23 -2.88 -7.46
C LEU A 102 -17.23 -3.82 -8.13
N GLY A 103 -18.51 -3.41 -8.22
CA GLY A 103 -19.54 -4.20 -8.92
C GLY A 103 -19.25 -4.40 -10.41
N LYS A 104 -18.65 -3.41 -11.08
CA LYS A 104 -18.24 -3.53 -12.49
C LYS A 104 -17.08 -4.51 -12.66
N MET A 105 -16.09 -4.48 -11.74
CA MET A 105 -14.97 -5.42 -11.75
C MET A 105 -15.46 -6.85 -11.59
N ILE A 106 -16.34 -7.09 -10.62
CA ILE A 106 -16.93 -8.43 -10.37
C ILE A 106 -17.75 -8.89 -11.58
N ALA A 107 -18.54 -8.01 -12.17
CA ALA A 107 -19.34 -8.33 -13.38
C ALA A 107 -18.47 -8.67 -14.61
N GLN A 108 -17.26 -8.13 -14.70
CA GLN A 108 -16.27 -8.46 -15.74
C GLN A 108 -15.44 -9.73 -15.41
N GLY A 109 -15.70 -10.38 -14.27
CA GLY A 109 -15.07 -11.65 -13.90
C GLY A 109 -13.81 -11.54 -13.04
N TYR A 110 -13.45 -10.33 -12.58
CA TYR A 110 -12.36 -10.19 -11.61
C TYR A 110 -12.82 -10.69 -10.24
N SER A 111 -12.06 -11.60 -9.66
CA SER A 111 -12.39 -12.23 -8.37
C SER A 111 -11.51 -11.75 -7.22
N TYR A 112 -10.25 -11.45 -7.50
CA TYR A 112 -9.26 -11.06 -6.51
C TYR A 112 -8.56 -9.77 -6.91
N ALA A 113 -8.20 -8.96 -5.92
CA ALA A 113 -7.32 -7.80 -6.11
C ALA A 113 -6.02 -7.99 -5.34
N PHE A 114 -4.90 -7.64 -5.97
CA PHE A 114 -3.62 -7.41 -5.32
C PHE A 114 -3.42 -5.92 -5.14
N VAL A 115 -3.20 -5.47 -3.91
CA VAL A 115 -3.00 -4.06 -3.55
C VAL A 115 -1.61 -3.88 -2.98
N SER A 116 -0.89 -2.89 -3.48
CA SER A 116 0.44 -2.54 -2.97
C SER A 116 0.71 -1.04 -3.07
N ASN A 117 1.68 -0.56 -2.32
CA ASN A 117 2.18 0.80 -2.47
C ASN A 117 2.99 0.93 -3.76
N ALA A 118 2.79 2.00 -4.53
CA ALA A 118 3.51 2.24 -5.78
C ALA A 118 5.02 2.46 -5.60
N ASP A 119 5.47 2.80 -4.40
CA ASP A 119 6.89 2.93 -4.07
C ASP A 119 7.60 1.61 -3.75
N ASN A 120 6.83 0.50 -3.62
CA ASN A 120 7.37 -0.83 -3.40
C ASN A 120 7.47 -1.62 -4.71
N LEU A 121 8.59 -1.52 -5.41
CA LEU A 121 8.81 -2.24 -6.67
C LEU A 121 9.09 -3.74 -6.50
N GLY A 122 9.25 -4.23 -5.26
CA GLY A 122 9.29 -5.65 -4.95
C GLY A 122 7.91 -6.31 -4.90
N ALA A 123 6.83 -5.50 -4.88
CA ALA A 123 5.46 -5.99 -4.88
C ALA A 123 5.04 -6.43 -6.29
N ILE A 124 5.09 -7.71 -6.55
CA ILE A 124 4.73 -8.31 -7.84
C ILE A 124 3.51 -9.22 -7.70
N VAL A 125 2.70 -9.28 -8.75
CA VAL A 125 1.56 -10.20 -8.79
C VAL A 125 2.05 -11.64 -8.91
N ASP A 126 1.65 -12.48 -7.96
CA ASP A 126 1.87 -13.93 -7.96
C ASP A 126 0.53 -14.64 -8.08
N THR A 127 0.29 -15.24 -9.23
CA THR A 127 -1.00 -15.88 -9.55
C THR A 127 -1.28 -17.16 -8.74
N SER A 128 -0.31 -17.69 -8.02
CA SER A 128 -0.52 -18.81 -7.11
C SER A 128 -1.24 -18.42 -5.82
N ILE A 129 -1.11 -17.16 -5.41
CA ILE A 129 -1.71 -16.68 -4.16
C ILE A 129 -3.25 -16.64 -4.24
N PRO A 130 -3.89 -16.04 -5.26
CA PRO A 130 -5.35 -16.10 -5.36
C PRO A 130 -5.89 -17.53 -5.49
N ALA A 131 -5.20 -18.45 -6.16
CA ALA A 131 -5.59 -19.85 -6.18
C ALA A 131 -5.57 -20.48 -4.77
N TYR A 132 -4.52 -20.22 -4.00
CA TYR A 132 -4.45 -20.65 -2.61
C TYR A 132 -5.57 -20.04 -1.75
N MET A 133 -5.91 -18.77 -1.97
CA MET A 133 -7.00 -18.09 -1.27
C MET A 133 -8.35 -18.73 -1.58
N GLU A 134 -8.61 -19.07 -2.85
CA GLU A 134 -9.83 -19.75 -3.28
C GLU A 134 -9.98 -21.12 -2.64
N ASP A 135 -8.95 -21.96 -2.73
CA ASP A 135 -8.93 -23.31 -2.17
C ASP A 135 -9.19 -23.30 -0.65
N ASN A 136 -8.73 -22.28 0.07
CA ASN A 136 -8.82 -22.17 1.51
C ASN A 136 -9.92 -21.18 1.98
N ARG A 137 -10.70 -20.62 1.08
CA ARG A 137 -11.75 -19.63 1.34
C ARG A 137 -11.26 -18.46 2.20
N ILE A 138 -10.11 -17.91 1.82
CA ILE A 138 -9.49 -16.78 2.51
C ILE A 138 -9.98 -15.49 1.86
N PRO A 139 -10.74 -14.64 2.58
CA PRO A 139 -11.27 -13.39 2.03
C PRO A 139 -10.24 -12.27 1.98
N PHE A 140 -9.25 -12.31 2.86
CA PHE A 140 -8.21 -11.31 2.99
C PHE A 140 -6.89 -11.95 3.42
N LEU A 141 -5.82 -11.67 2.66
CA LEU A 141 -4.49 -12.18 2.95
C LEU A 141 -3.48 -11.03 2.91
N MET A 142 -2.65 -10.92 3.95
CA MET A 142 -1.58 -9.94 4.05
C MET A 142 -0.23 -10.63 3.87
N GLU A 143 0.59 -10.12 2.94
CA GLU A 143 1.99 -10.52 2.87
C GLU A 143 2.78 -9.87 4.01
N VAL A 144 3.55 -10.66 4.71
CA VAL A 144 4.39 -10.21 5.83
C VAL A 144 5.83 -10.69 5.66
N CYS A 145 6.78 -9.90 6.14
CA CYS A 145 8.17 -10.29 6.22
C CYS A 145 8.62 -10.45 7.68
N VAL A 146 9.66 -11.25 7.89
CA VAL A 146 10.33 -11.31 9.20
C VAL A 146 10.94 -9.95 9.50
N ARG A 147 10.70 -9.43 10.71
CA ARG A 147 11.24 -8.14 11.16
C ARG A 147 12.74 -8.20 11.35
N SER A 148 13.38 -7.12 11.04
CA SER A 148 14.79 -6.82 11.32
C SER A 148 14.90 -5.64 12.29
N PRO A 149 16.08 -5.34 12.84
CA PRO A 149 16.27 -4.14 13.65
C PRO A 149 15.87 -2.82 12.97
N MET A 150 15.84 -2.78 11.65
CA MET A 150 15.41 -1.61 10.86
C MET A 150 13.88 -1.42 10.89
N ASP A 151 13.11 -2.48 11.16
CA ASP A 151 11.65 -2.49 11.10
C ASP A 151 10.96 -2.22 12.44
N LYS A 152 11.72 -1.79 13.48
CA LYS A 152 11.19 -1.56 14.84
C LYS A 152 10.00 -0.60 14.88
N LYS A 153 9.95 0.36 13.96
CA LYS A 153 8.88 1.36 13.88
C LYS A 153 7.76 1.00 12.90
N GLY A 154 7.91 -0.09 12.12
CA GLY A 154 6.90 -0.54 11.17
C GLY A 154 5.71 -1.20 11.86
N GLY A 155 4.54 -1.12 11.21
CA GLY A 155 3.35 -1.86 11.62
C GLY A 155 3.60 -3.37 11.64
N HIS A 156 3.13 -4.04 12.68
CA HIS A 156 3.31 -5.48 12.84
C HIS A 156 2.00 -6.21 13.10
N LEU A 157 1.97 -7.49 12.74
CA LEU A 157 0.84 -8.35 13.05
C LEU A 157 0.92 -8.85 14.48
N CYS A 158 -0.25 -8.95 15.08
CA CYS A 158 -0.50 -9.70 16.30
C CYS A 158 -1.83 -10.46 16.16
N GLU A 159 -2.08 -11.32 17.10
CA GLU A 159 -3.30 -12.09 17.23
C GLU A 159 -3.95 -11.72 18.57
N ASP A 160 -5.25 -11.51 18.57
CA ASP A 160 -5.98 -11.28 19.80
C ASP A 160 -6.33 -12.62 20.52
N LYS A 161 -7.00 -12.54 21.65
CA LYS A 161 -7.37 -13.73 22.45
C LYS A 161 -8.36 -14.66 21.75
N SER A 162 -9.04 -14.18 20.72
CA SER A 162 -9.99 -14.97 19.92
C SER A 162 -9.32 -15.65 18.72
N GLY A 163 -8.04 -15.34 18.45
CA GLY A 163 -7.33 -15.82 17.26
C GLY A 163 -7.49 -14.91 16.04
N GLN A 164 -8.12 -13.73 16.21
CA GLN A 164 -8.27 -12.76 15.13
C GLN A 164 -6.94 -12.00 14.89
N LEU A 165 -6.51 -11.93 13.64
CA LEU A 165 -5.34 -11.15 13.25
C LEU A 165 -5.64 -9.65 13.31
N LEU A 166 -4.69 -8.90 13.86
CA LEU A 166 -4.75 -7.45 14.01
C LEU A 166 -3.44 -6.83 13.49
N LEU A 167 -3.55 -5.71 12.80
CA LEU A 167 -2.41 -4.86 12.49
C LEU A 167 -2.27 -3.79 13.58
N ARG A 168 -1.08 -3.70 14.18
CA ARG A 168 -0.72 -2.64 15.12
C ARG A 168 0.21 -1.66 14.44
N GLU A 169 -0.16 -0.40 14.45
CA GLU A 169 0.65 0.70 13.92
C GLU A 169 1.27 1.51 15.07
N ILE A 170 2.50 1.98 14.89
CA ILE A 170 3.22 2.74 15.94
C ILE A 170 2.46 4.03 16.33
N ALA A 171 1.81 4.66 15.37
CA ALA A 171 1.02 5.87 15.61
C ALA A 171 -0.19 5.65 16.54
N GLN A 172 -0.60 4.40 16.72
CA GLN A 172 -1.72 4.01 17.61
C GLN A 172 -1.23 3.35 18.89
N CYS A 173 0.10 3.17 19.05
CA CYS A 173 0.68 2.50 20.19
C CYS A 173 0.87 3.49 21.37
N PRO A 174 0.29 3.22 22.56
CA PRO A 174 0.56 4.01 23.74
C PRO A 174 2.06 4.03 24.07
N GLU A 175 2.57 5.17 24.53
CA GLU A 175 4.01 5.35 24.80
C GLU A 175 4.58 4.30 25.75
N LYS A 176 3.83 3.92 26.79
CA LYS A 176 4.21 2.87 27.75
C LYS A 176 4.39 1.49 27.12
N ASP A 177 3.77 1.23 25.97
CA ASP A 177 3.78 -0.07 25.27
C ASP A 177 4.84 -0.10 24.14
N LEU A 178 5.50 1.03 23.85
CA LEU A 178 6.50 1.13 22.78
C LEU A 178 7.66 0.11 22.92
N PRO A 179 8.22 -0.16 24.11
CA PRO A 179 9.29 -1.16 24.25
C PRO A 179 8.85 -2.55 23.78
N VAL A 180 7.63 -2.96 24.13
CA VAL A 180 7.05 -4.26 23.71
C VAL A 180 6.68 -4.23 22.22
N PHE A 181 6.13 -3.12 21.74
CA PHE A 181 5.82 -2.92 20.32
C PHE A 181 7.07 -3.10 19.45
N GLN A 182 8.21 -2.58 19.90
CA GLN A 182 9.47 -2.60 19.16
C GLN A 182 10.28 -3.90 19.34
N ASP A 183 9.81 -4.83 20.17
CA ASP A 183 10.48 -6.13 20.35
C ASP A 183 10.21 -7.03 19.13
N ILE A 184 11.22 -7.13 18.26
CA ILE A 184 11.18 -7.94 17.05
C ILE A 184 11.22 -9.45 17.31
N ASN A 185 11.61 -9.88 18.51
CA ASN A 185 11.62 -11.30 18.89
C ASN A 185 10.23 -11.75 19.35
N TYR A 186 9.44 -10.83 19.91
CA TYR A 186 8.08 -11.09 20.33
C TYR A 186 7.11 -10.92 19.15
N TYR A 187 7.09 -9.75 18.48
CA TYR A 187 6.33 -9.50 17.27
C TYR A 187 7.23 -9.69 16.05
N LYS A 188 7.21 -10.89 15.48
CA LYS A 188 8.18 -11.34 14.46
C LYS A 188 7.90 -10.85 13.05
N TYR A 189 6.67 -10.47 12.73
CA TYR A 189 6.25 -10.21 11.36
C TYR A 189 5.73 -8.79 11.21
N PHE A 190 6.23 -8.08 10.20
CA PHE A 190 5.73 -6.75 9.86
C PHE A 190 4.94 -6.77 8.55
N ASN A 191 4.02 -5.81 8.45
CA ASN A 191 3.18 -5.59 7.30
C ASN A 191 3.97 -4.98 6.15
N THR A 192 3.94 -5.63 4.98
CA THR A 192 4.56 -5.12 3.74
C THR A 192 3.65 -4.16 2.98
N ASN A 193 2.39 -4.02 3.38
CA ASN A 193 1.32 -3.37 2.61
C ASN A 193 1.04 -4.02 1.24
N ASN A 194 1.43 -5.28 1.07
CA ASN A 194 0.99 -6.13 -0.03
C ASN A 194 -0.20 -6.94 0.44
N LEU A 195 -1.37 -6.66 -0.10
CA LEU A 195 -2.64 -7.23 0.33
C LEU A 195 -3.33 -7.95 -0.82
N TRP A 196 -3.94 -9.07 -0.52
CA TRP A 196 -4.77 -9.82 -1.46
C TRP A 196 -6.18 -9.90 -0.91
N ILE A 197 -7.17 -9.59 -1.75
CA ILE A 197 -8.54 -9.37 -1.31
C ILE A 197 -9.49 -10.08 -2.27
N ASP A 198 -10.39 -10.90 -1.74
CA ASP A 198 -11.55 -11.40 -2.46
C ASP A 198 -12.53 -10.24 -2.67
N LEU A 199 -12.80 -9.90 -3.93
CA LEU A 199 -13.64 -8.76 -4.27
C LEU A 199 -15.10 -8.94 -3.87
N ARG A 200 -15.62 -10.17 -3.86
CA ARG A 200 -16.99 -10.45 -3.40
C ARG A 200 -17.11 -10.34 -1.90
N ALA A 201 -16.09 -10.81 -1.16
CA ALA A 201 -16.03 -10.61 0.29
C ALA A 201 -15.95 -9.13 0.66
N LEU A 202 -15.18 -8.35 -0.10
CA LEU A 202 -15.09 -6.90 0.05
C LEU A 202 -16.43 -6.22 -0.24
N GLU A 203 -17.08 -6.55 -1.35
CA GLU A 203 -18.39 -6.01 -1.74
C GLU A 203 -19.43 -6.29 -0.67
N TRP A 204 -19.50 -7.53 -0.21
CA TRP A 204 -20.43 -7.93 0.86
C TRP A 204 -20.19 -7.13 2.14
N HIS A 205 -18.93 -6.95 2.54
CA HIS A 205 -18.57 -6.19 3.74
C HIS A 205 -18.98 -4.72 3.61
N ILE A 206 -18.70 -4.08 2.48
CA ILE A 206 -19.07 -2.68 2.22
C ILE A 206 -20.60 -2.51 2.24
N ILE A 207 -21.35 -3.38 1.55
CA ILE A 207 -22.82 -3.32 1.52
C ILE A 207 -23.40 -3.52 2.92
N SER A 208 -22.88 -4.50 3.68
CA SER A 208 -23.36 -4.82 5.04
C SER A 208 -23.09 -3.70 6.06
N ASN A 209 -22.18 -2.77 5.75
CA ASN A 209 -21.83 -1.63 6.59
C ASN A 209 -22.19 -0.27 5.95
N GLU A 210 -23.28 -0.22 5.19
CA GLU A 210 -23.84 1.01 4.61
C GLU A 210 -22.84 1.79 3.73
N GLY A 211 -21.96 1.09 3.01
CA GLY A 211 -20.97 1.67 2.12
C GLY A 211 -19.64 2.04 2.80
N LEU A 212 -19.43 1.66 4.05
CA LEU A 212 -18.27 2.06 4.84
C LEU A 212 -17.34 0.88 5.16
N MET A 213 -16.04 1.17 5.20
CA MET A 213 -15.02 0.32 5.84
C MET A 213 -14.61 0.96 7.17
N LEU A 214 -15.08 0.38 8.28
CA LEU A 214 -14.84 0.94 9.62
C LEU A 214 -13.43 0.58 10.11
N LEU A 215 -12.43 1.22 9.54
CA LEU A 215 -11.02 1.02 9.90
C LEU A 215 -10.65 1.86 11.15
N PRO A 216 -9.71 1.38 11.98
CA PRO A 216 -9.16 2.15 13.08
C PRO A 216 -8.55 3.46 12.61
N LEU A 217 -8.94 4.56 13.27
CA LEU A 217 -8.48 5.90 12.94
C LEU A 217 -7.05 6.13 13.44
N ILE A 218 -6.23 6.73 12.60
CA ILE A 218 -4.91 7.24 12.92
C ILE A 218 -5.02 8.75 13.02
N VAL A 219 -4.63 9.32 14.17
CA VAL A 219 -4.66 10.75 14.44
C VAL A 219 -3.24 11.29 14.41
N ASN A 220 -2.89 12.01 13.34
CA ASN A 220 -1.57 12.59 13.14
C ASN A 220 -1.56 14.08 13.51
N PRO A 221 -0.89 14.52 14.61
CA PRO A 221 -0.71 15.93 14.91
C PRO A 221 0.24 16.58 13.91
N LYS A 222 -0.14 17.74 13.40
CA LYS A 222 0.63 18.55 12.44
C LYS A 222 0.51 20.03 12.79
N VAL A 223 1.39 20.84 12.22
CA VAL A 223 1.29 22.30 12.24
C VAL A 223 1.17 22.79 10.80
N VAL A 224 0.12 23.55 10.50
CA VAL A 224 -0.14 24.15 9.19
C VAL A 224 -0.25 25.65 9.38
N GLU A 225 0.67 26.40 8.76
CA GLU A 225 0.77 27.87 8.91
C GLU A 225 0.65 28.34 10.37
N GLY A 226 1.37 27.68 11.27
CA GLY A 226 1.39 28.03 12.70
C GLY A 226 0.17 27.53 13.51
N THR A 227 -0.82 26.91 12.87
CA THR A 227 -1.98 26.33 13.54
C THR A 227 -1.79 24.85 13.79
N ALA A 228 -1.97 24.42 15.04
CA ALA A 228 -1.94 22.99 15.39
C ALA A 228 -3.23 22.29 14.91
N VAL A 229 -3.08 21.25 14.10
CA VAL A 229 -4.19 20.48 13.52
C VAL A 229 -3.98 18.98 13.67
N TYR A 230 -5.05 18.21 13.57
CA TYR A 230 -5.02 16.78 13.37
C TYR A 230 -5.30 16.47 11.90
N GLN A 231 -4.50 15.56 11.33
CA GLN A 231 -4.81 14.86 10.09
C GLN A 231 -5.33 13.48 10.47
N LEU A 232 -6.53 13.16 10.00
CA LEU A 232 -7.18 11.90 10.25
C LEU A 232 -6.91 10.97 9.06
N GLU A 233 -6.41 9.78 9.35
CA GLU A 233 -6.01 8.81 8.33
C GLU A 233 -6.43 7.40 8.73
N THR A 234 -6.48 6.48 7.76
CA THR A 234 -6.70 5.06 7.97
C THR A 234 -5.66 4.25 7.20
N ALA A 235 -5.33 3.06 7.70
CA ALA A 235 -4.37 2.15 7.09
C ALA A 235 -5.08 0.96 6.44
N MET A 236 -4.78 0.66 5.18
CA MET A 236 -5.43 -0.43 4.45
C MET A 236 -5.20 -1.81 5.07
N GLY A 237 -4.03 -2.04 5.66
CA GLY A 237 -3.71 -3.30 6.32
C GLY A 237 -4.57 -3.58 7.56
N SER A 238 -5.15 -2.55 8.18
CA SER A 238 -6.04 -2.73 9.34
C SER A 238 -7.32 -3.50 9.00
N ALA A 239 -7.68 -3.59 7.71
CA ALA A 239 -8.83 -4.37 7.25
C ALA A 239 -8.70 -5.89 7.54
N ILE A 240 -7.50 -6.39 7.81
CA ILE A 240 -7.29 -7.80 8.20
C ILE A 240 -8.14 -8.23 9.39
N SER A 241 -8.47 -7.30 10.27
CA SER A 241 -9.31 -7.56 11.45
C SER A 241 -10.81 -7.59 11.16
N LEU A 242 -11.23 -7.15 9.97
CA LEU A 242 -12.64 -7.05 9.60
C LEU A 242 -13.17 -8.32 8.91
N PHE A 243 -12.26 -9.19 8.45
CA PHE A 243 -12.64 -10.41 7.75
C PHE A 243 -12.37 -11.64 8.61
N ASN A 244 -13.39 -12.45 8.80
CA ASN A 244 -13.22 -13.77 9.41
C ASN A 244 -12.36 -14.64 8.48
N ASN A 245 -11.50 -15.49 9.04
CA ASN A 245 -10.58 -16.34 8.28
C ASN A 245 -9.53 -15.58 7.45
N SER A 246 -9.23 -14.31 7.77
CA SER A 246 -8.08 -13.63 7.19
C SER A 246 -6.77 -14.32 7.57
N LYS A 247 -5.77 -14.26 6.70
CA LYS A 247 -4.47 -14.92 6.88
C LYS A 247 -3.31 -13.98 6.61
N ALA A 248 -2.16 -14.35 7.16
CA ALA A 248 -0.88 -13.74 6.82
C ALA A 248 0.00 -14.76 6.09
N LEU A 249 0.64 -14.33 5.01
CA LEU A 249 1.60 -15.12 4.24
C LEU A 249 3.00 -14.57 4.46
N ILE A 250 3.90 -15.41 4.97
CA ILE A 250 5.30 -15.04 5.12
C ILE A 250 5.95 -15.08 3.73
N VAL A 251 6.50 -13.96 3.30
CA VAL A 251 7.13 -13.81 1.99
C VAL A 251 8.61 -13.43 2.12
N SER A 252 9.37 -13.64 1.03
CA SER A 252 10.76 -13.17 0.93
C SER A 252 10.83 -11.64 1.08
N ARG A 253 11.90 -11.16 1.68
CA ARG A 253 12.20 -9.72 1.79
C ARG A 253 12.30 -9.02 0.42
N GLU A 254 12.60 -9.77 -0.64
CA GLU A 254 12.64 -9.25 -2.01
C GLU A 254 11.29 -8.72 -2.50
N ARG A 255 10.18 -9.16 -1.89
CA ARG A 255 8.85 -8.61 -2.17
C ARG A 255 8.57 -7.28 -1.46
N PHE A 256 9.52 -6.80 -0.65
CA PHE A 256 9.42 -5.53 0.07
C PHE A 256 10.68 -4.69 -0.11
N VAL A 257 10.69 -3.90 -1.20
CA VAL A 257 11.79 -3.00 -1.59
C VAL A 257 11.22 -1.57 -1.75
N PRO A 258 10.66 -0.98 -0.68
CA PRO A 258 10.06 0.36 -0.75
C PRO A 258 11.13 1.44 -0.84
N VAL A 259 10.80 2.52 -1.54
CA VAL A 259 11.64 3.73 -1.61
C VAL A 259 11.01 4.82 -0.75
N LYS A 260 11.52 4.98 0.45
CA LYS A 260 11.06 5.98 1.43
C LYS A 260 12.05 7.14 1.60
N LYS A 261 13.32 6.89 1.31
CA LYS A 261 14.43 7.82 1.54
C LYS A 261 15.40 7.80 0.34
N THR A 262 16.26 8.81 0.31
CA THR A 262 17.35 8.92 -0.69
C THR A 262 18.26 7.68 -0.66
N THR A 263 18.52 7.10 0.51
CA THR A 263 19.28 5.85 0.65
C THR A 263 18.68 4.67 -0.07
N ASP A 264 17.35 4.53 -0.04
CA ASP A 264 16.65 3.45 -0.72
C ASP A 264 16.76 3.62 -2.24
N LEU A 265 16.61 4.86 -2.72
CA LEU A 265 16.78 5.18 -4.12
C LEU A 265 18.21 4.94 -4.60
N LEU A 266 19.22 5.32 -3.80
CA LEU A 266 20.62 5.06 -4.10
C LEU A 266 20.91 3.56 -4.21
N ALA A 267 20.31 2.74 -3.35
CA ALA A 267 20.42 1.29 -3.46
C ALA A 267 19.88 0.77 -4.79
N LEU A 268 18.73 1.26 -5.24
CA LEU A 268 18.14 0.87 -6.53
C LEU A 268 18.99 1.38 -7.73
N TRP A 269 19.58 2.56 -7.64
CA TRP A 269 20.45 3.10 -8.68
C TRP A 269 21.77 2.33 -8.82
N SER A 270 22.24 1.74 -7.72
CA SER A 270 23.47 0.96 -7.71
C SER A 270 23.36 -0.31 -8.57
N ASP A 271 24.46 -0.98 -8.81
CA ASP A 271 24.51 -2.25 -9.55
C ASP A 271 24.21 -3.49 -8.67
N VAL A 272 23.76 -3.27 -7.45
CA VAL A 272 23.24 -4.31 -6.54
C VAL A 272 21.91 -4.87 -7.02
N TYR A 273 21.08 -4.02 -7.61
CA TYR A 273 19.79 -4.39 -8.19
C TYR A 273 19.82 -4.32 -9.71
N GLU A 274 19.06 -5.19 -10.34
CA GLU A 274 18.79 -5.15 -11.78
C GLU A 274 17.30 -5.33 -12.08
N LEU A 275 16.86 -4.94 -13.26
CA LEU A 275 15.56 -5.29 -13.80
C LEU A 275 15.73 -6.56 -14.63
N ASN A 276 14.95 -7.60 -14.27
CA ASN A 276 14.88 -8.80 -15.10
C ASN A 276 14.01 -8.57 -16.35
N GLU A 277 13.84 -9.59 -17.18
CA GLU A 277 13.03 -9.54 -18.42
C GLU A 277 11.55 -9.25 -18.16
N GLN A 278 11.07 -9.46 -16.93
CA GLN A 278 9.69 -9.18 -16.51
C GLN A 278 9.55 -7.82 -15.83
N TYR A 279 10.57 -6.96 -15.93
CA TYR A 279 10.64 -5.65 -15.25
C TYR A 279 10.53 -5.72 -13.72
N GLN A 280 10.90 -6.85 -13.12
CA GLN A 280 10.96 -6.98 -11.67
C GLN A 280 12.32 -6.52 -11.15
N ILE A 281 12.33 -5.78 -10.05
CA ILE A 281 13.56 -5.44 -9.33
C ILE A 281 14.04 -6.69 -8.60
N VAL A 282 15.20 -7.15 -8.95
CA VAL A 282 15.84 -8.32 -8.35
C VAL A 282 17.28 -8.01 -7.94
N LEU A 283 17.80 -8.72 -6.94
CA LEU A 283 19.21 -8.65 -6.61
C LEU A 283 20.04 -9.24 -7.75
N LYS A 284 21.13 -8.56 -8.11
CA LYS A 284 22.06 -9.04 -9.13
C LYS A 284 22.64 -10.40 -8.73
N ARG A 285 22.83 -11.26 -9.70
CA ARG A 285 23.40 -12.60 -9.46
C ARG A 285 24.70 -12.53 -8.65
N GLY A 286 24.75 -13.29 -7.55
CA GLY A 286 25.90 -13.32 -6.63
C GLY A 286 25.81 -12.30 -5.49
N VAL A 287 24.77 -11.48 -5.44
CA VAL A 287 24.49 -10.60 -4.31
C VAL A 287 23.42 -11.28 -3.45
N GLU A 288 23.79 -11.66 -2.23
CA GLU A 288 22.86 -12.33 -1.30
C GLU A 288 21.95 -11.35 -0.55
N LYS A 289 22.41 -10.13 -0.35
CA LYS A 289 21.71 -9.11 0.42
C LYS A 289 22.08 -7.71 -0.04
N ALA A 290 21.09 -6.83 -0.09
CA ALA A 290 21.35 -5.41 -0.33
C ALA A 290 22.20 -4.79 0.80
N PRO A 291 23.14 -3.90 0.47
CA PRO A 291 23.93 -3.18 1.46
C PRO A 291 23.05 -2.24 2.27
N VAL A 292 23.42 -2.03 3.53
CA VAL A 292 22.88 -0.93 4.34
C VAL A 292 23.62 0.35 3.94
N ILE A 293 22.87 1.36 3.50
CA ILE A 293 23.42 2.65 3.09
C ILE A 293 23.09 3.68 4.17
N GLU A 294 24.12 4.34 4.66
CA GLU A 294 24.01 5.50 5.54
C GLU A 294 24.61 6.71 4.83
N LEU A 295 23.89 7.82 4.82
CA LEU A 295 24.32 9.08 4.26
C LEU A 295 24.38 10.14 5.37
N GLU A 296 25.17 11.20 5.14
CA GLU A 296 25.13 12.37 6.01
C GLU A 296 23.75 13.06 5.89
N GLU A 297 23.33 13.75 6.97
CA GLU A 297 22.00 14.37 7.09
C GLU A 297 21.62 15.27 5.90
N GLN A 298 22.60 15.97 5.34
CA GLN A 298 22.40 16.86 4.19
C GLN A 298 21.88 16.15 2.91
N TYR A 299 22.00 14.82 2.85
CA TYR A 299 21.55 14.02 1.70
C TYR A 299 20.21 13.32 1.93
N TYR A 300 19.61 13.51 3.09
CA TYR A 300 18.24 13.07 3.33
C TYR A 300 17.29 14.21 2.97
N GLY A 301 16.63 14.10 1.84
CA GLY A 301 15.64 15.06 1.34
C GLY A 301 14.22 14.60 1.53
#